data_4b6c09b6732753139bdaa19ce3aec0c0
#
_entry.id   4b6c09b6732753139bdaa19ce3aec0c0
#
_cell.length_a   1.000
_cell.length_b   1.000
_cell.length_c   1.000
_cell.angle_alpha   90.00
_cell.angle_beta   90.00
_cell.angle_gamma   90.00
#
_symmetry.space_group_name_H-M   'P 1'
#
loop_
_entity.id
_entity.type
_entity.pdbx_description
1 polymer ?
#
loop_
_entity_poly.entity_id
_entity_poly.type
_entity_poly.pdbx_seq_one_letter_code
_entity_poly.pdbx_strand_id
1 'polypeptide(L)'
;TGNNIANVATTGFKSSRAEFEDVYSATKLGTGSKTVGNGVRLANVSQQFTQGDVSNTGNVLDMGIQGNGFFVLSNNGSLTYTRAGTFKTDKDGYVTNSDGTARLQGYGVDANGKIVNGVLTDLRIDTSNLAPKSTSNVSSTINLNSTSPVIDQTVAANKFDPSKTETFTKSFSTPIFD
;
A
#
# COMPACT_ATOMS: atom_id res chain seq x y z
N THR A 1 22.20 20.66 -16.18
CA THR A 1 21.00 21.55 -16.10
C THR A 1 19.89 21.07 -17.01
N GLY A 2 20.15 20.74 -18.30
CA GLY A 2 19.11 20.33 -19.26
C GLY A 2 18.27 19.13 -18.78
N ASN A 3 18.89 18.09 -18.22
CA ASN A 3 18.18 16.92 -17.67
C ASN A 3 17.27 17.30 -16.50
N ASN A 4 17.68 18.23 -15.63
CA ASN A 4 16.85 18.69 -14.51
C ASN A 4 15.59 19.44 -15.02
N ILE A 5 15.74 20.24 -16.06
CA ILE A 5 14.63 21.00 -16.65
C ILE A 5 13.66 20.05 -17.36
N ALA A 6 14.17 19.10 -18.13
CA ALA A 6 13.36 18.14 -18.87
C ALA A 6 12.50 17.24 -17.92
N ASN A 7 12.94 17.02 -16.70
CA ASN A 7 12.30 16.10 -15.75
C ASN A 7 11.68 16.80 -14.53
N VAL A 8 11.46 18.12 -14.60
CA VAL A 8 10.93 18.90 -13.45
C VAL A 8 9.55 18.41 -12.99
N ALA A 9 8.74 17.90 -13.91
CA ALA A 9 7.40 17.37 -13.64
C ALA A 9 7.37 15.83 -13.46
N THR A 10 8.53 15.15 -13.50
CA THR A 10 8.59 13.69 -13.37
C THR A 10 8.47 13.30 -11.92
N THR A 11 7.48 12.45 -11.59
CA THR A 11 7.25 11.96 -10.23
C THR A 11 8.47 11.22 -9.69
N GLY A 12 8.94 11.63 -8.50
CA GLY A 12 10.08 11.01 -7.84
C GLY A 12 11.45 11.39 -8.42
N PHE A 13 11.49 12.27 -9.43
CA PHE A 13 12.75 12.75 -9.97
C PHE A 13 13.55 13.53 -8.92
N LYS A 14 14.85 13.31 -8.88
CA LYS A 14 15.79 14.06 -8.06
C LYS A 14 16.79 14.79 -8.95
N SER A 15 16.85 16.11 -8.76
CA SER A 15 17.77 16.96 -9.53
C SER A 15 19.20 16.53 -9.27
N SER A 16 20.03 16.66 -10.29
CA SER A 16 21.46 16.39 -10.18
C SER A 16 22.25 17.69 -10.25
N ARG A 17 23.28 17.78 -9.43
CA ARG A 17 24.23 18.89 -9.39
C ARG A 17 25.60 18.39 -9.83
N ALA A 18 26.20 19.08 -10.81
CA ALA A 18 27.56 18.84 -11.18
C ALA A 18 28.52 19.47 -10.16
N GLU A 19 29.48 18.72 -9.72
CA GLU A 19 30.55 19.14 -8.84
C GLU A 19 31.85 19.17 -9.62
N PHE A 20 32.54 20.32 -9.58
CA PHE A 20 33.78 20.54 -10.31
C PHE A 20 34.93 20.64 -9.33
N GLU A 21 36.05 20.08 -9.69
CA GLU A 21 37.31 20.27 -8.97
C GLU A 21 38.34 20.98 -9.87
N ASP A 22 39.18 21.78 -9.24
CA ASP A 22 40.28 22.45 -9.92
C ASP A 22 41.42 21.46 -10.21
N VAL A 23 41.87 21.44 -11.45
CA VAL A 23 42.99 20.61 -11.87
C VAL A 23 44.29 21.34 -11.66
N TYR A 24 44.86 21.10 -10.49
CA TYR A 24 46.15 21.66 -10.13
C TYR A 24 47.30 20.76 -10.62
N SER A 25 47.96 21.14 -11.70
CA SER A 25 49.13 20.42 -12.20
C SER A 25 50.37 20.89 -11.43
N ALA A 26 50.83 20.08 -10.48
CA ALA A 26 52.15 20.26 -9.88
C ALA A 26 53.23 19.78 -10.87
N THR A 27 53.50 20.54 -11.92
CA THR A 27 54.68 20.33 -12.73
C THR A 27 55.90 20.70 -11.93
N LYS A 28 56.69 19.72 -11.55
CA LYS A 28 57.95 19.80 -10.79
C LYS A 28 59.11 20.40 -11.62
N LEU A 29 58.88 21.24 -12.57
CA LEU A 29 59.95 21.93 -13.33
C LEU A 29 59.55 23.36 -13.57
N GLY A 30 60.03 24.26 -12.73
CA GLY A 30 59.98 25.70 -13.00
C GLY A 30 59.84 26.53 -11.72
N THR A 31 60.90 27.15 -11.28
CA THR A 31 60.93 28.23 -10.33
C THR A 31 60.15 29.43 -10.86
N GLY A 32 58.85 29.53 -10.51
CA GLY A 32 58.04 30.69 -10.86
C GLY A 32 56.71 30.67 -10.11
N SER A 33 56.42 31.70 -9.35
CA SER A 33 55.27 31.87 -8.47
C SER A 33 53.94 32.18 -9.20
N LYS A 34 53.76 31.73 -10.45
CA LYS A 34 52.51 31.88 -11.23
C LYS A 34 52.19 30.58 -11.95
N THR A 35 51.76 29.60 -11.21
CA THR A 35 51.09 28.44 -11.86
C THR A 35 49.67 28.85 -12.21
N VAL A 36 49.40 28.93 -13.51
CA VAL A 36 48.06 29.11 -14.03
C VAL A 36 47.34 27.75 -13.86
N GLY A 37 46.17 27.71 -13.25
CA GLY A 37 45.36 26.50 -13.11
C GLY A 37 45.03 25.96 -14.51
N ASN A 38 45.07 24.61 -14.67
CA ASN A 38 44.79 23.93 -15.94
C ASN A 38 43.28 23.75 -16.21
N GLY A 39 42.45 24.59 -15.56
CA GLY A 39 41.01 24.55 -15.71
C GLY A 39 40.36 23.64 -14.66
N VAL A 40 39.07 23.41 -14.82
CA VAL A 40 38.25 22.58 -13.93
C VAL A 40 37.81 21.33 -14.66
N ARG A 41 37.76 20.20 -13.94
CA ARG A 41 37.15 18.98 -14.45
C ARG A 41 35.89 18.64 -13.65
N LEU A 42 34.96 17.94 -14.28
CA LEU A 42 33.80 17.38 -13.60
C LEU A 42 34.29 16.26 -12.68
N ALA A 43 34.17 16.48 -11.36
CA ALA A 43 34.57 15.50 -10.35
C ALA A 43 33.46 14.50 -10.08
N ASN A 44 32.22 14.99 -9.96
CA ASN A 44 31.08 14.16 -9.59
C ASN A 44 29.77 14.78 -10.07
N VAL A 45 28.72 13.95 -10.14
CA VAL A 45 27.33 14.38 -10.33
C VAL A 45 26.53 13.86 -9.16
N SER A 46 26.28 14.72 -8.16
CA SER A 46 25.53 14.34 -6.97
C SER A 46 24.04 14.58 -7.14
N GLN A 47 23.22 13.63 -6.69
CA GLN A 47 21.78 13.78 -6.63
C GLN A 47 21.36 14.55 -5.36
N GLN A 48 20.41 15.46 -5.55
CA GLN A 48 19.84 16.26 -4.47
C GLN A 48 18.54 15.61 -4.00
N PHE A 49 18.51 15.08 -2.77
CA PHE A 49 17.36 14.39 -2.20
C PHE A 49 16.42 15.34 -1.41
N THR A 50 16.31 16.57 -1.85
CA THR A 50 15.37 17.53 -1.25
C THR A 50 13.93 17.10 -1.45
N GLN A 51 13.06 17.44 -0.48
CA GLN A 51 11.64 17.18 -0.57
C GLN A 51 11.01 18.05 -1.66
N GLY A 52 10.22 17.43 -2.55
CA GLY A 52 9.37 18.10 -3.51
C GLY A 52 7.93 18.23 -3.00
N ASP A 53 7.09 18.87 -3.81
CA ASP A 53 5.68 19.02 -3.51
C ASP A 53 4.96 17.65 -3.57
N VAL A 54 4.02 17.43 -2.65
CA VAL A 54 3.15 16.27 -2.63
C VAL A 54 1.78 16.69 -3.13
N SER A 55 1.35 16.12 -4.24
CA SER A 55 0.03 16.38 -4.82
C SER A 55 -0.87 15.15 -4.67
N ASN A 56 -2.17 15.41 -4.46
CA ASN A 56 -3.16 14.34 -4.42
C ASN A 56 -3.61 14.02 -5.86
N THR A 57 -3.46 12.76 -6.26
CA THR A 57 -3.86 12.28 -7.59
C THR A 57 -5.23 11.63 -7.63
N GLY A 58 -5.81 11.31 -6.46
CA GLY A 58 -7.06 10.57 -6.35
C GLY A 58 -6.93 9.06 -6.58
N ASN A 59 -5.75 8.56 -6.90
CA ASN A 59 -5.47 7.12 -7.03
C ASN A 59 -4.99 6.55 -5.69
N VAL A 60 -5.63 5.50 -5.21
CA VAL A 60 -5.35 4.89 -3.89
C VAL A 60 -3.94 4.31 -3.80
N LEU A 61 -3.37 3.88 -4.92
CA LEU A 61 -2.02 3.29 -4.96
C LEU A 61 -0.91 4.31 -5.22
N ASP A 62 -1.24 5.59 -5.41
CA ASP A 62 -0.23 6.62 -5.49
C ASP A 62 0.16 7.06 -4.09
N MET A 63 1.42 6.86 -3.75
CA MET A 63 1.96 7.12 -2.42
C MET A 63 3.11 8.12 -2.49
N GLY A 64 3.09 9.12 -1.61
CA GLY A 64 4.17 10.10 -1.46
C GLY A 64 4.92 9.90 -0.15
N ILE A 65 6.25 9.89 -0.20
CA ILE A 65 7.07 9.91 1.01
C ILE A 65 7.29 11.37 1.43
N GLN A 66 6.90 11.69 2.66
CA GLN A 66 7.16 12.96 3.29
C GLN A 66 8.38 12.82 4.22
N GLY A 67 9.43 13.59 3.98
CA GLY A 67 10.69 13.47 4.69
C GLY A 67 11.69 12.51 4.03
N ASN A 68 12.52 11.85 4.83
CA ASN A 68 13.57 10.96 4.37
C ASN A 68 13.07 9.52 4.19
N GLY A 69 13.62 8.81 3.20
CA GLY A 69 13.30 7.40 2.94
C GLY A 69 13.09 7.09 1.46
N PHE A 70 12.92 5.82 1.16
CA PHE A 70 12.69 5.31 -0.19
C PHE A 70 11.69 4.17 -0.13
N PHE A 71 10.94 3.98 -1.19
CA PHE A 71 10.25 2.72 -1.43
C PHE A 71 11.26 1.65 -1.82
N VAL A 72 11.10 0.48 -1.27
CA VAL A 72 11.94 -0.68 -1.58
C VAL A 72 11.19 -1.54 -2.59
N LEU A 73 11.83 -1.82 -3.70
CA LEU A 73 11.30 -2.66 -4.76
C LEU A 73 12.17 -3.91 -4.90
N SER A 74 11.56 -5.04 -5.18
CA SER A 74 12.25 -6.28 -5.52
C SER A 74 11.98 -6.68 -6.97
N ASN A 75 13.04 -6.88 -7.72
CA ASN A 75 12.98 -7.49 -9.03
C ASN A 75 13.73 -8.84 -8.96
N ASN A 76 12.97 -9.93 -8.90
CA ASN A 76 13.51 -11.29 -8.78
C ASN A 76 14.58 -11.44 -7.68
N GLY A 77 14.35 -10.83 -6.51
CA GLY A 77 15.27 -10.86 -5.37
C GLY A 77 16.33 -9.74 -5.35
N SER A 78 16.49 -9.00 -6.43
CA SER A 78 17.35 -7.81 -6.45
C SER A 78 16.59 -6.60 -5.91
N LEU A 79 17.09 -5.99 -4.83
CA LEU A 79 16.47 -4.83 -4.21
C LEU A 79 16.90 -3.54 -4.90
N THR A 80 15.92 -2.70 -5.19
CA THR A 80 16.11 -1.34 -5.72
C THR A 80 15.31 -0.35 -4.90
N TYR A 81 15.73 0.92 -4.92
CA TYR A 81 15.14 1.98 -4.12
C TYR A 81 14.63 3.10 -5.03
N THR A 82 13.43 3.57 -4.77
CA THR A 82 12.80 4.65 -5.56
C THR A 82 12.06 5.65 -4.68
N ARG A 83 11.96 6.88 -5.18
CA ARG A 83 11.04 7.91 -4.65
C ARG A 83 9.75 8.02 -5.46
N ALA A 84 9.71 7.44 -6.65
CA ALA A 84 8.50 7.38 -7.44
C ALA A 84 7.47 6.50 -6.72
N GLY A 85 6.33 7.06 -6.38
CA GLY A 85 5.28 6.42 -5.62
C GLY A 85 4.04 6.07 -6.43
N THR A 86 4.16 5.96 -7.74
CA THR A 86 3.09 5.51 -8.62
C THR A 86 3.12 3.99 -8.73
N PHE A 87 2.16 3.33 -8.10
CA PHE A 87 2.07 1.88 -8.07
C PHE A 87 0.79 1.39 -8.75
N LYS A 88 0.79 0.13 -9.14
CA LYS A 88 -0.37 -0.59 -9.67
C LYS A 88 -0.36 -2.02 -9.14
N THR A 89 -1.49 -2.71 -9.26
CA THR A 89 -1.56 -4.15 -8.99
C THR A 89 -1.35 -4.95 -10.27
N ASP A 90 -0.64 -6.06 -10.16
CA ASP A 90 -0.58 -7.06 -11.20
C ASP A 90 -1.81 -8.00 -11.17
N LYS A 91 -1.89 -8.96 -12.10
CA LYS A 91 -2.99 -9.94 -12.20
C LYS A 91 -3.11 -10.83 -10.96
N ASP A 92 -2.03 -11.01 -10.20
CA ASP A 92 -1.95 -11.85 -9.02
C ASP A 92 -2.16 -11.04 -7.72
N GLY A 93 -2.45 -9.74 -7.86
CA GLY A 93 -2.71 -8.81 -6.75
C GLY A 93 -1.45 -8.22 -6.10
N TYR A 94 -0.24 -8.48 -6.63
CA TYR A 94 0.97 -7.85 -6.10
C TYR A 94 1.06 -6.39 -6.51
N VAL A 95 1.53 -5.58 -5.58
CA VAL A 95 1.78 -4.15 -5.84
C VAL A 95 3.12 -4.00 -6.56
N THR A 96 3.07 -3.44 -7.75
CA THR A 96 4.23 -3.28 -8.64
C THR A 96 4.44 -1.80 -8.99
N ASN A 97 5.66 -1.49 -9.45
CA ASN A 97 5.94 -0.18 -10.07
C ASN A 97 5.11 0.02 -11.36
N SER A 98 5.13 1.22 -11.90
CA SER A 98 4.37 1.57 -13.12
C SER A 98 4.68 0.68 -14.31
N ASP A 99 5.92 0.16 -14.42
CA ASP A 99 6.36 -0.71 -15.50
C ASP A 99 5.96 -2.19 -15.28
N GLY A 100 5.60 -2.56 -14.04
CA GLY A 100 5.28 -3.94 -13.66
C GLY A 100 6.50 -4.86 -13.55
N THR A 101 7.71 -4.30 -13.51
CA THR A 101 8.98 -5.06 -13.49
C THR A 101 9.46 -5.42 -12.10
N ALA A 102 9.02 -4.67 -11.08
CA ALA A 102 9.45 -4.85 -9.71
C ALA A 102 8.28 -4.74 -8.74
N ARG A 103 8.29 -5.55 -7.69
CA ARG A 103 7.26 -5.62 -6.66
C ARG A 103 7.63 -4.75 -5.47
N LEU A 104 6.65 -4.03 -4.93
CA LEU A 104 6.82 -3.22 -3.73
C LEU A 104 7.02 -4.14 -2.52
N GLN A 105 8.04 -3.84 -1.73
CA GLN A 105 8.36 -4.56 -0.51
C GLN A 105 7.81 -3.84 0.72
N GLY A 106 7.32 -4.60 1.67
CA GLY A 106 6.82 -4.08 2.93
C GLY A 106 6.59 -5.19 3.95
N TYR A 107 6.05 -4.82 5.09
CA TYR A 107 5.65 -5.79 6.11
C TYR A 107 4.26 -6.32 5.77
N GLY A 108 4.16 -7.63 5.60
CA GLY A 108 2.89 -8.31 5.42
C GLY A 108 2.07 -8.38 6.71
N VAL A 109 0.86 -8.89 6.59
CA VAL A 109 -0.02 -9.18 7.73
C VAL A 109 -0.23 -10.69 7.86
N ASP A 110 -0.41 -11.15 9.09
CA ASP A 110 -0.78 -12.54 9.37
C ASP A 110 -2.28 -12.79 9.12
N ALA A 111 -2.71 -14.03 9.30
CA ALA A 111 -4.12 -14.42 9.14
C ALA A 111 -5.09 -13.67 10.07
N ASN A 112 -4.60 -13.03 11.13
CA ASN A 112 -5.37 -12.22 12.07
C ASN A 112 -5.34 -10.72 11.74
N GLY A 113 -4.69 -10.32 10.64
CA GLY A 113 -4.55 -8.92 10.23
C GLY A 113 -3.47 -8.15 10.99
N LYS A 114 -2.60 -8.84 11.76
CA LYS A 114 -1.52 -8.20 12.50
C LYS A 114 -0.27 -8.10 11.63
N ILE A 115 0.38 -6.92 11.67
CA ILE A 115 1.62 -6.68 10.92
C ILE A 115 2.74 -7.56 11.45
N VAL A 116 3.38 -8.32 10.57
CA VAL A 116 4.54 -9.16 10.85
C VAL A 116 5.80 -8.35 10.61
N ASN A 117 6.41 -7.85 11.68
CA ASN A 117 7.66 -7.09 11.61
C ASN A 117 8.87 -8.03 11.44
N GLY A 118 9.88 -7.55 10.73
CA GLY A 118 11.21 -8.17 10.67
C GLY A 118 11.63 -8.68 9.29
N VAL A 119 10.70 -9.12 8.45
CA VAL A 119 11.01 -9.59 7.10
C VAL A 119 10.20 -8.79 6.09
N LEU A 120 10.90 -8.16 5.13
CA LEU A 120 10.25 -7.53 3.99
C LEU A 120 9.76 -8.61 3.02
N THR A 121 8.51 -8.50 2.62
CA THR A 121 7.85 -9.40 1.68
C THR A 121 7.23 -8.61 0.54
N ASP A 122 6.93 -9.27 -0.57
CA ASP A 122 6.16 -8.68 -1.65
C ASP A 122 4.78 -8.27 -1.13
N LEU A 123 4.43 -7.01 -1.24
CA LEU A 123 3.11 -6.54 -0.83
C LEU A 123 2.06 -7.01 -1.83
N ARG A 124 1.01 -7.64 -1.30
CA ARG A 124 -0.12 -8.15 -2.06
C ARG A 124 -1.43 -7.61 -1.51
N ILE A 125 -2.30 -7.18 -2.41
CA ILE A 125 -3.68 -6.82 -2.09
C ILE A 125 -4.54 -8.01 -2.47
N ASP A 126 -5.12 -8.64 -1.47
CA ASP A 126 -6.05 -9.73 -1.69
C ASP A 126 -7.45 -9.14 -1.94
N THR A 127 -7.91 -9.27 -3.19
CA THR A 127 -9.24 -8.86 -3.61
C THR A 127 -10.23 -10.02 -3.64
N SER A 128 -9.81 -11.21 -3.17
CA SER A 128 -10.70 -12.34 -3.07
C SER A 128 -11.83 -12.04 -2.07
N ASN A 129 -13.02 -12.52 -2.36
CA ASN A 129 -14.12 -12.44 -1.42
C ASN A 129 -13.75 -13.22 -0.17
N LEU A 130 -13.76 -12.54 0.98
CA LEU A 130 -13.60 -13.21 2.27
C LEU A 130 -14.69 -14.26 2.37
N ALA A 131 -14.29 -15.48 2.70
CA ALA A 131 -15.27 -16.53 3.01
C ALA A 131 -16.19 -16.03 4.14
N PRO A 132 -17.52 -16.21 4.02
CA PRO A 132 -18.41 -15.81 5.09
C PRO A 132 -18.02 -16.52 6.39
N LYS A 133 -18.00 -15.77 7.47
CA LYS A 133 -17.79 -16.35 8.81
C LYS A 133 -19.10 -16.97 9.27
N SER A 134 -19.05 -18.25 9.66
CA SER A 134 -20.23 -18.91 10.19
C SER A 134 -20.83 -18.16 11.38
N THR A 135 -22.14 -18.08 11.43
CA THR A 135 -22.89 -17.41 12.49
C THR A 135 -22.83 -18.23 13.77
N SER A 136 -22.13 -17.74 14.78
CA SER A 136 -21.99 -18.43 16.07
C SER A 136 -23.01 -17.94 17.12
N ASN A 137 -23.63 -16.79 16.91
CA ASN A 137 -24.53 -16.21 17.90
C ASN A 137 -25.64 -15.41 17.23
N VAL A 138 -26.89 -15.69 17.59
CA VAL A 138 -28.06 -14.93 17.18
C VAL A 138 -28.78 -14.47 18.46
N SER A 139 -28.93 -13.16 18.62
CA SER A 139 -29.71 -12.58 19.71
C SER A 139 -30.74 -11.63 19.15
N SER A 140 -31.97 -11.70 19.65
CA SER A 140 -33.02 -10.75 19.27
C SER A 140 -33.80 -10.30 20.49
N THR A 141 -34.13 -9.01 20.53
CA THR A 141 -35.06 -8.44 21.51
C THR A 141 -36.37 -8.22 20.83
N ILE A 142 -37.41 -8.89 21.32
CA ILE A 142 -38.75 -8.81 20.74
C ILE A 142 -39.77 -8.38 21.77
N ASN A 143 -40.74 -7.58 21.33
CA ASN A 143 -41.94 -7.31 22.10
C ASN A 143 -43.04 -8.30 21.71
N LEU A 144 -43.56 -9.02 22.69
CA LEU A 144 -44.70 -9.91 22.48
C LEU A 144 -46.01 -9.13 22.71
N ASN A 145 -46.98 -9.39 21.84
CA ASN A 145 -48.30 -8.82 22.02
C ASN A 145 -49.10 -9.63 23.03
N SER A 146 -49.44 -9.00 24.19
CA SER A 146 -50.19 -9.64 25.26
C SER A 146 -51.63 -10.01 24.89
N THR A 147 -52.18 -9.43 23.82
CA THR A 147 -53.54 -9.70 23.31
C THR A 147 -53.56 -10.80 22.22
N SER A 148 -52.42 -11.38 21.89
CA SER A 148 -52.39 -12.48 20.92
C SER A 148 -53.13 -13.70 21.47
N PRO A 149 -53.86 -14.45 20.62
CA PRO A 149 -54.57 -15.64 21.05
C PRO A 149 -53.58 -16.69 21.56
N VAL A 150 -53.99 -17.36 22.63
CA VAL A 150 -53.22 -18.46 23.19
C VAL A 150 -53.43 -19.71 22.31
N ILE A 151 -52.35 -20.27 21.82
CA ILE A 151 -52.35 -21.52 21.11
C ILE A 151 -52.17 -22.69 22.09
N ASP A 152 -53.19 -23.49 22.27
CA ASP A 152 -53.11 -24.63 23.17
C ASP A 152 -52.23 -25.75 22.59
N GLN A 153 -51.01 -25.87 23.10
CA GLN A 153 -50.02 -26.86 22.68
C GLN A 153 -50.32 -28.29 23.17
N THR A 154 -51.37 -28.50 24.01
CA THR A 154 -51.80 -29.84 24.41
C THR A 154 -52.52 -30.55 23.29
N VAL A 155 -53.13 -29.81 22.38
CA VAL A 155 -53.79 -30.33 21.18
C VAL A 155 -52.73 -30.71 20.15
N ALA A 156 -52.73 -31.97 19.74
CA ALA A 156 -51.71 -32.51 18.83
C ALA A 156 -51.59 -31.73 17.49
N ALA A 157 -52.70 -31.16 16.96
CA ALA A 157 -52.71 -30.37 15.74
C ALA A 157 -52.06 -29.00 15.95
N ASN A 158 -51.97 -28.48 17.17
CA ASN A 158 -51.41 -27.16 17.50
C ASN A 158 -49.95 -27.22 17.96
N LYS A 159 -49.34 -28.41 17.98
CA LYS A 159 -47.93 -28.53 18.32
C LYS A 159 -47.07 -27.67 17.36
N PHE A 160 -46.11 -26.98 17.93
CA PHE A 160 -45.25 -26.11 17.18
C PHE A 160 -44.64 -26.82 15.94
N ASP A 161 -44.88 -26.25 14.81
CA ASP A 161 -44.34 -26.66 13.50
C ASP A 161 -43.97 -25.40 12.70
N PRO A 162 -42.69 -25.14 12.43
CA PRO A 162 -42.23 -23.90 11.75
C PRO A 162 -42.77 -23.78 10.31
N SER A 163 -43.27 -24.86 9.74
CA SER A 163 -43.86 -24.86 8.40
C SER A 163 -45.35 -24.46 8.39
N LYS A 164 -46.00 -24.43 9.57
CA LYS A 164 -47.44 -24.18 9.74
C LYS A 164 -47.67 -22.91 10.52
N THR A 165 -48.15 -21.86 9.86
CA THR A 165 -48.36 -20.54 10.45
C THR A 165 -49.41 -20.50 11.55
N GLU A 166 -50.32 -21.47 11.62
CA GLU A 166 -51.34 -21.62 12.67
C GLU A 166 -50.79 -22.10 14.00
N THR A 167 -49.54 -22.62 14.05
CA THR A 167 -48.92 -23.18 15.27
C THR A 167 -48.11 -22.12 16.03
N PHE A 168 -48.00 -20.88 15.54
CA PHE A 168 -47.31 -19.77 16.21
C PHE A 168 -47.96 -18.44 15.88
N THR A 169 -47.85 -17.47 16.79
CA THR A 169 -48.46 -16.14 16.61
C THR A 169 -47.54 -15.09 16.01
N LYS A 170 -46.23 -15.33 15.97
CA LYS A 170 -45.26 -14.44 15.40
C LYS A 170 -44.02 -15.18 14.91
N SER A 171 -43.54 -14.80 13.77
CA SER A 171 -42.25 -15.27 13.20
C SER A 171 -41.39 -14.09 12.79
N PHE A 172 -40.10 -14.26 12.80
CA PHE A 172 -39.14 -13.35 12.19
C PHE A 172 -38.03 -14.18 11.52
N SER A 173 -37.45 -13.63 10.48
CA SER A 173 -36.35 -14.28 9.79
C SER A 173 -35.09 -13.44 9.92
N THR A 174 -33.96 -14.08 10.06
CA THR A 174 -32.65 -13.43 10.04
C THR A 174 -31.70 -14.25 9.18
N PRO A 175 -30.88 -13.60 8.33
CA PRO A 175 -29.88 -14.33 7.57
C PRO A 175 -28.81 -14.88 8.50
N ILE A 176 -28.44 -16.13 8.29
CA ILE A 176 -27.30 -16.78 8.95
C ILE A 176 -26.37 -17.32 7.88
N PHE A 177 -25.09 -17.44 8.22
CA PHE A 177 -24.05 -18.00 7.35
C PHE A 177 -23.50 -19.27 8.01
N ASP A 178 -23.31 -20.31 7.23
CA ASP A 178 -22.73 -21.61 7.59
C ASP A 178 -21.28 -21.75 7.07
#